data_d407d436f2de59a1d0d3c9208efb71ad
#
_entry.id   d407d436f2de59a1d0d3c9208efb71ad
#
_cell.length_a   1.000
_cell.length_b   1.000
_cell.length_c   1.000
_cell.angle_alpha   90.00
_cell.angle_beta   90.00
_cell.angle_gamma   90.00
#
_symmetry.space_group_name_H-M   'P 1'
#
loop_
_entity.id
_entity.type
_entity.pdbx_description
1 polymer ?
#
loop_
_entity_poly.entity_id
_entity_poly.type
_entity_poly.pdbx_seq_one_letter_code
_entity_poly.pdbx_strand_id
1 'polypeptide(L)'
;MQTSILHSHDPRNDYRLIIDTPTTVRKKIATLKTSFDLDYKGLVVAGGNPFIYLATFSQHQSREEQMIDALNRVALGFMPFKMHLKNFGQLEKSEIFIKVEERETLNYLISQVKAVENYLTAARFNDLPRITLAQRLQPWQFEKSWPEYSHKQLSATFLAGQMLLLKRMEGFRSWQVLKHMAFQNQYLGPLQAPPPTFRGVTP
;
A
#
# COMPACT_ATOMS: atom_id res chain seq x y z
N MET A 1 -6.35 8.84 50.07
CA MET A 1 -6.36 9.45 48.74
C MET A 1 -5.91 8.40 47.73
N GLN A 2 -6.84 7.79 47.02
CA GLN A 2 -6.50 6.82 45.96
C GLN A 2 -6.19 7.61 44.68
N THR A 3 -4.92 7.63 44.30
CA THR A 3 -4.47 8.16 43.00
C THR A 3 -4.88 7.15 41.95
N SER A 4 -6.00 7.40 41.28
CA SER A 4 -6.41 6.67 40.09
C SER A 4 -5.35 6.90 39.00
N ILE A 5 -4.51 5.89 38.75
CA ILE A 5 -3.62 5.87 37.58
C ILE A 5 -4.52 5.63 36.36
N LEU A 6 -4.90 6.72 35.71
CA LEU A 6 -5.50 6.67 34.38
C LEU A 6 -4.46 6.04 33.45
N HIS A 7 -4.61 4.75 33.18
CA HIS A 7 -3.89 4.12 32.07
C HIS A 7 -4.39 4.80 30.80
N SER A 8 -3.62 5.76 30.28
CA SER A 8 -3.92 6.36 29.00
C SER A 8 -3.87 5.25 27.95
N HIS A 9 -5.02 4.90 27.41
CA HIS A 9 -5.10 3.93 26.31
C HIS A 9 -4.27 4.46 25.13
N ASP A 10 -3.24 3.70 24.71
CA ASP A 10 -2.43 4.00 23.53
C ASP A 10 -2.93 3.12 22.37
N PRO A 11 -3.87 3.61 21.55
CA PRO A 11 -4.54 2.79 20.55
C PRO A 11 -3.56 2.32 19.50
N ARG A 12 -3.76 1.08 19.05
CA ARG A 12 -2.99 0.46 17.97
C ARG A 12 -3.74 0.60 16.65
N ASN A 13 -3.26 1.48 15.80
CA ASN A 13 -3.85 1.77 14.51
C ASN A 13 -3.22 0.92 13.38
N ASP A 14 -4.00 0.68 12.34
CA ASP A 14 -3.51 0.02 11.12
C ASP A 14 -3.14 1.04 10.06
N TYR A 15 -2.10 0.73 9.29
CA TYR A 15 -1.57 1.61 8.25
C TYR A 15 -1.39 0.85 6.93
N ARG A 16 -1.52 1.61 5.84
CA ARG A 16 -1.20 1.17 4.47
C ARG A 16 -0.35 2.22 3.80
N LEU A 17 0.77 1.80 3.26
CA LEU A 17 1.60 2.63 2.41
C LEU A 17 1.32 2.27 0.95
N ILE A 18 0.99 3.26 0.13
CA ILE A 18 0.53 3.05 -1.24
C ILE A 18 1.13 4.09 -2.19
N ILE A 19 1.13 3.76 -3.49
CA ILE A 19 1.17 4.75 -4.57
C ILE A 19 -0.24 4.90 -5.10
N ASP A 20 -0.75 6.13 -5.10
CA ASP A 20 -2.07 6.45 -5.64
C ASP A 20 -2.02 6.61 -7.16
N THR A 21 -3.10 6.26 -7.82
CA THR A 21 -3.25 6.47 -9.25
C THR A 21 -4.03 7.76 -9.53
N PRO A 22 -3.69 8.51 -10.59
CA PRO A 22 -4.43 9.71 -10.98
C PRO A 22 -5.90 9.41 -11.29
N THR A 23 -6.76 10.43 -11.16
CA THR A 23 -8.21 10.30 -11.36
C THR A 23 -8.58 9.69 -12.72
N THR A 24 -7.84 10.02 -13.78
CA THR A 24 -8.06 9.46 -15.13
C THR A 24 -7.82 7.95 -15.16
N VAL A 25 -6.74 7.48 -14.55
CA VAL A 25 -6.42 6.06 -14.44
C VAL A 25 -7.43 5.36 -13.53
N ARG A 26 -7.78 5.97 -12.39
CA ARG A 26 -8.81 5.44 -11.48
C ARG A 26 -10.15 5.22 -12.19
N LYS A 27 -10.63 6.19 -12.97
CA LYS A 27 -11.87 6.06 -13.74
C LYS A 27 -11.80 4.90 -14.72
N LYS A 28 -10.71 4.78 -15.48
CA LYS A 28 -10.50 3.68 -16.44
C LYS A 28 -10.56 2.31 -15.75
N ILE A 29 -9.89 2.18 -14.60
CA ILE A 29 -9.88 0.93 -13.84
C ILE A 29 -11.25 0.66 -13.19
N ALA A 30 -11.94 1.69 -12.70
CA ALA A 30 -13.29 1.54 -12.14
C ALA A 30 -14.28 1.00 -13.20
N THR A 31 -14.23 1.52 -14.44
CA THR A 31 -15.03 0.99 -15.55
C THR A 31 -14.72 -0.49 -15.81
N LEU A 32 -13.44 -0.88 -15.83
CA LEU A 32 -13.05 -2.28 -16.00
C LEU A 32 -13.58 -3.19 -14.88
N LYS A 33 -13.54 -2.71 -13.64
CA LYS A 33 -14.09 -3.44 -12.48
C LYS A 33 -15.59 -3.61 -12.60
N THR A 34 -16.31 -2.56 -12.99
CA THR A 34 -17.77 -2.62 -13.20
C THR A 34 -18.13 -3.59 -14.33
N SER A 35 -17.44 -3.54 -15.47
CA SER A 35 -17.64 -4.51 -16.54
C SER A 35 -17.38 -5.94 -16.08
N PHE A 36 -16.27 -6.17 -15.38
CA PHE A 36 -15.97 -7.50 -14.83
C PHE A 36 -17.09 -8.01 -13.90
N ASP A 37 -17.60 -7.13 -13.04
CA ASP A 37 -18.66 -7.47 -12.10
C ASP A 37 -19.96 -7.87 -12.81
N LEU A 38 -20.33 -7.13 -13.84
CA LEU A 38 -21.53 -7.41 -14.66
C LEU A 38 -21.39 -8.74 -15.43
N ASP A 39 -20.24 -8.99 -16.04
CA ASP A 39 -20.03 -10.13 -16.94
C ASP A 39 -19.83 -11.46 -16.19
N TYR A 40 -19.23 -11.40 -15.00
CA TYR A 40 -18.82 -12.60 -14.25
C TYR A 40 -19.48 -12.73 -12.86
N LYS A 41 -20.54 -11.95 -12.58
CA LYS A 41 -21.29 -11.95 -11.31
C LYS A 41 -20.34 -11.84 -10.10
N GLY A 42 -19.62 -10.73 -10.08
CA GLY A 42 -18.41 -10.63 -9.33
C GLY A 42 -18.60 -10.17 -7.89
N LEU A 43 -19.00 -11.01 -7.00
CA LEU A 43 -18.77 -10.86 -5.55
C LEU A 43 -17.26 -10.66 -5.20
N VAL A 44 -16.41 -10.59 -6.19
CA VAL A 44 -14.95 -10.75 -6.12
C VAL A 44 -14.17 -9.58 -6.67
N VAL A 45 -14.85 -8.55 -7.16
CA VAL A 45 -14.18 -7.33 -7.57
C VAL A 45 -13.49 -6.72 -6.35
N ALA A 46 -12.19 -6.49 -6.46
CA ALA A 46 -11.46 -5.79 -5.43
C ALA A 46 -12.09 -4.41 -5.22
N GLY A 47 -12.86 -4.28 -4.14
CA GLY A 47 -13.46 -3.02 -3.76
C GLY A 47 -12.41 -1.95 -3.50
N GLY A 48 -12.82 -0.69 -3.58
CA GLY A 48 -11.98 0.46 -3.27
C GLY A 48 -11.16 1.00 -4.45
N ASN A 49 -10.36 2.01 -4.13
CA ASN A 49 -9.54 2.69 -5.12
C ASN A 49 -8.41 1.78 -5.64
N PRO A 50 -8.02 1.91 -6.91
CA PRO A 50 -6.98 1.11 -7.54
C PRO A 50 -5.59 1.62 -7.11
N PHE A 51 -5.17 1.28 -5.91
CA PHE A 51 -3.86 1.61 -5.38
C PHE A 51 -2.82 0.53 -5.70
N ILE A 52 -1.56 0.94 -5.79
CA ILE A 52 -0.43 0.02 -5.75
C ILE A 52 0.05 -0.03 -4.30
N TYR A 53 -0.18 -1.15 -3.64
CA TYR A 53 0.24 -1.34 -2.26
C TYR A 53 1.75 -1.57 -2.18
N LEU A 54 2.42 -0.91 -1.22
CA LEU A 54 3.83 -1.09 -0.91
C LEU A 54 4.01 -1.91 0.36
N ALA A 55 3.29 -1.53 1.42
CA ALA A 55 3.33 -2.21 2.71
C ALA A 55 2.04 -2.03 3.52
N THR A 56 1.79 -2.96 4.43
CA THR A 56 0.78 -2.84 5.48
C THR A 56 1.43 -3.12 6.83
N PHE A 57 1.07 -2.39 7.84
CA PHE A 57 1.62 -2.52 9.18
C PHE A 57 0.67 -1.93 10.23
N SER A 58 0.99 -2.09 11.49
CA SER A 58 0.30 -1.40 12.58
C SER A 58 1.31 -0.63 13.43
N GLN A 59 0.84 0.35 14.22
CA GLN A 59 1.66 1.08 15.15
C GLN A 59 0.79 1.69 16.26
N HIS A 60 1.39 1.86 17.44
CA HIS A 60 0.79 2.60 18.54
C HIS A 60 0.75 4.10 18.23
N GLN A 61 -0.30 4.77 18.69
CA GLN A 61 -0.48 6.21 18.45
C GLN A 61 0.70 7.03 18.97
N SER A 62 1.29 6.64 20.11
CA SER A 62 2.46 7.29 20.71
C SER A 62 3.72 7.26 19.85
N ARG A 63 3.80 6.32 18.88
CA ARG A 63 4.95 6.15 17.96
C ARG A 63 4.65 6.61 16.53
N GLU A 64 3.46 7.15 16.29
CA GLU A 64 3.01 7.52 14.93
C GLU A 64 3.92 8.58 14.30
N GLU A 65 4.33 9.61 15.03
CA GLU A 65 5.17 10.68 14.52
C GLU A 65 6.55 10.16 14.06
N GLN A 66 7.21 9.35 14.90
CA GLN A 66 8.50 8.74 14.55
C GLN A 66 8.41 7.85 13.30
N MET A 67 7.34 7.10 13.18
CA MET A 67 7.06 6.28 12.01
C MET A 67 6.85 7.15 10.76
N ILE A 68 6.06 8.21 10.86
CA ILE A 68 5.83 9.16 9.76
C ILE A 68 7.14 9.79 9.30
N ASP A 69 7.99 10.23 10.22
CA ASP A 69 9.28 10.84 9.91
C ASP A 69 10.22 9.87 9.20
N ALA A 70 10.30 8.63 9.67
CA ALA A 70 11.11 7.60 9.04
C ALA A 70 10.65 7.31 7.60
N LEU A 71 9.35 7.15 7.38
CA LEU A 71 8.77 6.93 6.04
C LEU A 71 8.91 8.16 5.14
N ASN A 72 8.75 9.35 5.69
CA ASN A 72 8.92 10.59 4.94
C ASN A 72 10.36 10.78 4.45
N ARG A 73 11.36 10.41 5.27
CA ARG A 73 12.77 10.42 4.85
C ARG A 73 13.02 9.48 3.66
N VAL A 74 12.41 8.30 3.64
CA VAL A 74 12.47 7.39 2.48
C VAL A 74 11.91 8.09 1.24
N ALA A 75 10.75 8.73 1.35
CA ALA A 75 10.13 9.44 0.23
C ALA A 75 10.99 10.60 -0.28
N LEU A 76 11.51 11.43 0.63
CA LEU A 76 12.36 12.56 0.27
C LEU A 76 13.62 12.14 -0.50
N GLY A 77 14.20 10.98 -0.16
CA GLY A 77 15.36 10.42 -0.86
C GLY A 77 15.05 9.78 -2.21
N PHE A 78 13.78 9.51 -2.51
CA PHE A 78 13.38 8.83 -3.73
C PHE A 78 13.06 9.81 -4.86
N MET A 79 13.36 9.42 -6.11
CA MET A 79 13.10 10.24 -7.29
C MET A 79 11.68 9.93 -7.84
N PRO A 80 10.91 10.95 -8.29
CA PRO A 80 9.69 10.71 -9.04
C PRO A 80 9.97 9.87 -10.30
N PHE A 81 9.11 8.92 -10.63
CA PHE A 81 9.28 8.04 -11.77
C PHE A 81 7.99 7.80 -12.54
N LYS A 82 8.13 7.51 -13.84
CA LYS A 82 6.98 7.12 -14.67
C LYS A 82 6.54 5.71 -14.31
N MET A 83 5.26 5.52 -14.23
CA MET A 83 4.60 4.24 -13.95
C MET A 83 3.80 3.82 -15.18
N HIS A 84 4.04 2.62 -15.69
CA HIS A 84 3.31 2.04 -16.82
C HIS A 84 2.48 0.85 -16.35
N LEU A 85 1.17 0.95 -16.55
CA LEU A 85 0.24 -0.15 -16.37
C LEU A 85 0.00 -0.81 -17.73
N LYS A 86 0.24 -2.12 -17.85
CA LYS A 86 0.15 -2.80 -19.13
C LYS A 86 -0.43 -4.20 -19.02
N ASN A 87 -1.56 -4.39 -19.68
CA ASN A 87 -2.23 -5.67 -19.78
C ASN A 87 -2.57 -6.32 -18.43
N PHE A 88 -2.96 -7.57 -18.46
CA PHE A 88 -3.42 -8.29 -17.28
C PHE A 88 -2.49 -9.45 -16.95
N GLY A 89 -2.49 -9.83 -15.69
CA GLY A 89 -1.84 -11.03 -15.18
C GLY A 89 -2.80 -11.78 -14.28
N GLN A 90 -2.42 -13.00 -13.91
CA GLN A 90 -3.19 -13.83 -13.00
C GLN A 90 -2.27 -14.37 -11.89
N LEU A 91 -2.85 -14.67 -10.73
CA LEU A 91 -2.18 -15.34 -9.63
C LEU A 91 -3.05 -16.50 -9.16
N GLU A 92 -2.45 -17.71 -9.10
CA GLU A 92 -3.06 -18.93 -8.54
C GLU A 92 -4.47 -19.25 -9.08
N LYS A 93 -4.78 -18.85 -10.31
CA LYS A 93 -6.11 -19.02 -10.92
C LYS A 93 -7.27 -18.48 -10.05
N SER A 94 -6.98 -17.54 -9.17
CA SER A 94 -7.94 -16.94 -8.23
C SER A 94 -7.94 -15.43 -8.20
N GLU A 95 -6.95 -14.80 -8.86
CA GLU A 95 -6.83 -13.35 -8.97
C GLU A 95 -6.48 -12.95 -10.40
N ILE A 96 -7.13 -11.89 -10.91
CA ILE A 96 -6.76 -11.16 -12.13
C ILE A 96 -6.35 -9.76 -11.72
N PHE A 97 -5.21 -9.29 -12.22
CA PHE A 97 -4.64 -8.00 -11.88
C PHE A 97 -4.07 -7.27 -13.12
N ILE A 98 -3.92 -5.96 -13.01
CA ILE A 98 -3.23 -5.12 -13.99
C ILE A 98 -1.75 -5.14 -13.64
N LYS A 99 -0.90 -5.45 -14.63
CA LYS A 99 0.56 -5.49 -14.47
C LYS A 99 1.12 -4.07 -14.38
N VAL A 100 2.15 -3.93 -13.54
CA VAL A 100 3.03 -2.76 -13.46
C VAL A 100 4.36 -3.13 -14.10
N GLU A 101 4.89 -2.29 -14.99
CA GLU A 101 6.15 -2.58 -15.70
C GLU A 101 7.37 -2.25 -14.83
N GLU A 102 7.31 -1.19 -13.99
CA GLU A 102 8.43 -0.71 -13.17
C GLU A 102 8.64 -1.53 -11.88
N ARG A 103 8.69 -2.85 -12.00
CA ARG A 103 8.82 -3.75 -10.85
C ARG A 103 10.10 -3.53 -10.08
N GLU A 104 11.22 -3.31 -10.76
CA GLU A 104 12.53 -3.10 -10.14
C GLU A 104 12.54 -1.81 -9.32
N THR A 105 12.01 -0.72 -9.87
CA THR A 105 11.89 0.57 -9.17
C THR A 105 10.98 0.46 -7.94
N LEU A 106 9.85 -0.25 -8.07
CA LEU A 106 8.94 -0.49 -6.94
C LEU A 106 9.58 -1.38 -5.88
N ASN A 107 10.25 -2.45 -6.28
CA ASN A 107 10.94 -3.35 -5.36
C ASN A 107 12.08 -2.60 -4.64
N TYR A 108 12.78 -1.71 -5.33
CA TYR A 108 13.78 -0.84 -4.71
C TYR A 108 13.13 0.10 -3.70
N LEU A 109 12.01 0.77 -4.05
CA LEU A 109 11.28 1.60 -3.09
C LEU A 109 10.83 0.80 -1.87
N ILE A 110 10.29 -0.40 -2.07
CA ILE A 110 9.86 -1.30 -0.99
C ILE A 110 11.05 -1.70 -0.12
N SER A 111 12.23 -1.95 -0.70
CA SER A 111 13.45 -2.25 0.06
C SER A 111 13.89 -1.07 0.94
N GLN A 112 13.73 0.18 0.46
CA GLN A 112 14.00 1.37 1.27
C GLN A 112 12.98 1.54 2.42
N VAL A 113 11.71 1.19 2.18
CA VAL A 113 10.70 1.16 3.25
C VAL A 113 11.02 0.05 4.26
N LYS A 114 11.50 -1.11 3.80
CA LYS A 114 11.94 -2.21 4.66
C LYS A 114 13.16 -1.82 5.54
N ALA A 115 14.04 -0.96 5.05
CA ALA A 115 15.18 -0.48 5.84
C ALA A 115 14.77 0.30 7.11
N VAL A 116 13.52 0.78 7.18
CA VAL A 116 12.93 1.46 8.35
C VAL A 116 11.92 0.57 9.10
N GLU A 117 11.96 -0.74 8.90
CA GLU A 117 11.02 -1.71 9.48
C GLU A 117 10.95 -1.65 11.01
N ASN A 118 12.02 -1.25 11.68
CA ASN A 118 12.08 -1.07 13.14
C ASN A 118 11.10 0.00 13.68
N TYR A 119 10.60 0.87 12.80
CA TYR A 119 9.53 1.83 13.13
C TYR A 119 8.12 1.29 12.81
N LEU A 120 8.02 0.10 12.21
CA LEU A 120 6.78 -0.51 11.72
C LEU A 120 6.50 -1.79 12.49
N THR A 121 5.34 -1.89 13.12
CA THR A 121 4.97 -3.11 13.87
C THR A 121 4.19 -4.05 12.97
N ALA A 122 4.54 -5.36 12.98
CA ALA A 122 3.89 -6.40 12.18
C ALA A 122 3.83 -6.05 10.69
N ALA A 123 4.90 -5.47 10.14
CA ALA A 123 4.98 -5.05 8.75
C ALA A 123 4.92 -6.24 7.79
N ARG A 124 4.15 -6.06 6.71
CA ARG A 124 4.08 -6.97 5.57
C ARG A 124 4.33 -6.16 4.32
N PHE A 125 5.36 -6.49 3.58
CA PHE A 125 5.77 -5.83 2.35
C PHE A 125 5.18 -6.56 1.14
N ASN A 126 4.90 -5.82 0.08
CA ASN A 126 4.29 -6.38 -1.13
C ASN A 126 5.37 -6.88 -2.10
N ASP A 127 5.52 -8.18 -2.24
CA ASP A 127 6.52 -8.80 -3.12
C ASP A 127 6.14 -8.73 -4.62
N LEU A 128 4.87 -8.48 -4.92
CA LEU A 128 4.37 -8.37 -6.29
C LEU A 128 3.44 -7.16 -6.45
N PRO A 129 4.03 -5.95 -6.58
CA PRO A 129 3.25 -4.73 -6.78
C PRO A 129 2.38 -4.81 -8.04
N ARG A 130 1.07 -4.62 -7.87
CA ARG A 130 0.05 -4.72 -8.93
C ARG A 130 -1.22 -3.99 -8.54
N ILE A 131 -2.11 -3.80 -9.48
CA ILE A 131 -3.47 -3.32 -9.21
C ILE A 131 -4.45 -4.47 -9.40
N THR A 132 -5.03 -4.97 -8.31
CA THR A 132 -6.01 -6.06 -8.36
C THR A 132 -7.28 -5.60 -9.07
N LEU A 133 -7.68 -6.33 -10.10
CA LEU A 133 -8.97 -6.18 -10.79
C LEU A 133 -10.05 -7.01 -10.07
N ALA A 134 -9.82 -8.30 -9.95
CA ALA A 134 -10.69 -9.25 -9.27
C ALA A 134 -9.87 -10.26 -8.46
N GLN A 135 -10.37 -10.68 -7.31
CA GLN A 135 -9.70 -11.62 -6.40
C GLN A 135 -10.70 -12.62 -5.80
N ARG A 136 -10.20 -13.73 -5.28
CA ARG A 136 -11.00 -14.83 -4.73
C ARG A 136 -11.98 -15.37 -5.75
N LEU A 137 -11.57 -15.41 -7.01
CA LEU A 137 -12.37 -15.98 -8.09
C LEU A 137 -12.62 -17.47 -7.83
N GLN A 138 -13.86 -17.88 -8.00
CA GLN A 138 -14.18 -19.30 -8.06
C GLN A 138 -13.58 -19.91 -9.34
N PRO A 139 -13.28 -21.22 -9.38
CA PRO A 139 -12.69 -21.85 -10.57
C PRO A 139 -13.44 -21.53 -11.87
N TRP A 140 -14.77 -21.64 -11.86
CA TRP A 140 -15.60 -21.35 -13.03
C TRP A 140 -15.55 -19.88 -13.48
N GLN A 141 -15.40 -18.92 -12.51
CA GLN A 141 -15.26 -17.50 -12.83
C GLN A 141 -13.91 -17.24 -13.50
N PHE A 142 -12.86 -17.84 -12.98
CA PHE A 142 -11.53 -17.71 -13.55
C PHE A 142 -11.48 -18.34 -14.95
N GLU A 143 -11.96 -19.56 -15.13
CA GLU A 143 -11.98 -20.26 -16.41
C GLU A 143 -12.75 -19.51 -17.48
N LYS A 144 -13.85 -18.84 -17.09
CA LYS A 144 -14.65 -18.04 -18.01
C LYS A 144 -14.01 -16.68 -18.32
N SER A 145 -13.40 -16.01 -17.34
CA SER A 145 -12.90 -14.63 -17.50
C SER A 145 -11.47 -14.55 -18.02
N TRP A 146 -10.59 -15.47 -17.63
CA TRP A 146 -9.18 -15.39 -17.98
C TRP A 146 -8.89 -15.44 -19.50
N PRO A 147 -9.55 -16.28 -20.32
CA PRO A 147 -9.34 -16.26 -21.77
C PRO A 147 -9.57 -14.87 -22.39
N GLU A 148 -10.59 -14.14 -21.97
CA GLU A 148 -10.82 -12.77 -22.41
C GLU A 148 -9.72 -11.82 -21.95
N TYR A 149 -9.46 -11.78 -20.62
CA TYR A 149 -8.52 -10.82 -20.04
C TYR A 149 -7.06 -11.10 -20.41
N SER A 150 -6.70 -12.34 -20.72
CA SER A 150 -5.34 -12.69 -21.20
C SER A 150 -5.00 -12.03 -22.55
N HIS A 151 -5.99 -11.77 -23.40
CA HIS A 151 -5.84 -11.13 -24.70
C HIS A 151 -6.24 -9.64 -24.70
N LYS A 152 -6.94 -9.19 -23.66
CA LYS A 152 -7.39 -7.80 -23.55
C LYS A 152 -6.21 -6.86 -23.34
N GLN A 153 -6.17 -5.79 -24.11
CA GLN A 153 -5.11 -4.80 -24.01
C GLN A 153 -5.51 -3.68 -23.06
N LEU A 154 -4.59 -3.32 -22.21
CA LEU A 154 -4.65 -2.15 -21.34
C LEU A 154 -3.31 -1.42 -21.38
N SER A 155 -3.36 -0.12 -21.55
CA SER A 155 -2.19 0.74 -21.36
C SER A 155 -2.61 2.02 -20.63
N ALA A 156 -1.84 2.39 -19.61
CA ALA A 156 -1.96 3.67 -18.93
C ALA A 156 -0.59 4.07 -18.36
N THR A 157 -0.28 5.35 -18.42
CA THR A 157 0.98 5.89 -17.91
C THR A 157 0.69 7.08 -17.00
N PHE A 158 1.42 7.18 -15.89
CA PHE A 158 1.34 8.33 -14.99
C PHE A 158 2.67 8.54 -14.26
N LEU A 159 2.84 9.72 -13.66
CA LEU A 159 3.99 10.02 -12.81
C LEU A 159 3.67 9.63 -11.36
N ALA A 160 4.44 8.70 -10.80
CA ALA A 160 4.45 8.40 -9.38
C ALA A 160 5.37 9.43 -8.69
N GLY A 161 4.78 10.46 -8.11
CA GLY A 161 5.52 11.56 -7.47
C GLY A 161 5.48 11.52 -5.95
N GLN A 162 4.74 10.59 -5.35
CA GLN A 162 4.57 10.50 -3.90
C GLN A 162 4.09 9.12 -3.45
N MET A 163 4.33 8.82 -2.18
CA MET A 163 3.61 7.78 -1.44
C MET A 163 2.49 8.42 -0.61
N LEU A 164 1.42 7.67 -0.38
CA LEU A 164 0.38 8.02 0.59
C LEU A 164 0.41 7.05 1.77
N LEU A 165 0.38 7.59 2.97
CA LEU A 165 0.15 6.84 4.18
C LEU A 165 -1.33 6.94 4.54
N LEU A 166 -2.01 5.79 4.53
CA LEU A 166 -3.38 5.65 4.97
C LEU A 166 -3.40 5.11 6.39
N LYS A 167 -4.31 5.61 7.21
CA LYS A 167 -4.57 5.18 8.59
C LYS A 167 -5.99 4.67 8.72
N ARG A 168 -6.14 3.58 9.45
CA ARG A 168 -7.41 3.11 9.98
C ARG A 168 -7.29 3.06 11.49
N MET A 169 -8.05 3.90 12.18
CA MET A 169 -8.06 3.93 13.64
C MET A 169 -8.64 2.64 14.20
N GLU A 170 -8.15 2.24 15.38
CA GLU A 170 -8.67 1.11 16.14
C GLU A 170 -10.20 1.24 16.31
N GLY A 171 -10.92 0.14 16.05
CA GLY A 171 -12.39 0.11 16.09
C GLY A 171 -13.12 0.72 14.89
N PHE A 172 -12.42 1.35 13.94
CA PHE A 172 -13.03 1.93 12.74
C PHE A 172 -12.82 1.04 11.50
N ARG A 173 -13.75 1.14 10.53
CA ARG A 173 -13.67 0.40 9.27
C ARG A 173 -13.09 1.22 8.11
N SER A 174 -13.17 2.56 8.19
CA SER A 174 -12.76 3.46 7.11
C SER A 174 -11.26 3.77 7.15
N TRP A 175 -10.66 3.86 5.97
CA TRP A 175 -9.30 4.33 5.76
C TRP A 175 -9.31 5.82 5.45
N GLN A 176 -8.39 6.57 6.06
CA GLN A 176 -8.20 8.00 5.85
C GLN A 176 -6.77 8.26 5.39
N VAL A 177 -6.57 9.25 4.53
CA VAL A 177 -5.22 9.70 4.17
C VAL A 177 -4.65 10.45 5.37
N LEU A 178 -3.58 9.92 5.95
CA LEU A 178 -2.88 10.54 7.06
C LEU A 178 -1.79 11.51 6.56
N LYS A 179 -1.01 11.08 5.55
CA LYS A 179 0.13 11.87 5.07
C LYS A 179 0.37 11.63 3.58
N HIS A 180 0.68 12.73 2.88
CA HIS A 180 1.28 12.74 1.55
C HIS A 180 2.80 12.87 1.71
N MET A 181 3.57 12.00 1.08
CA MET A 181 5.03 11.93 1.17
C MET A 181 5.62 12.06 -0.23
N ALA A 182 6.00 13.28 -0.61
CA ALA A 182 6.51 13.59 -1.95
C ALA A 182 7.91 13.01 -2.19
N PHE A 183 8.15 12.51 -3.39
CA PHE A 183 9.48 12.12 -3.87
C PHE A 183 10.25 13.37 -4.32
N GLN A 184 11.43 13.62 -3.76
CA GLN A 184 12.18 14.87 -4.00
C GLN A 184 13.63 14.66 -4.43
N ASN A 185 14.10 13.40 -4.51
CA ASN A 185 15.48 13.07 -4.87
C ASN A 185 16.53 13.82 -4.02
N GLN A 186 16.28 13.94 -2.71
CA GLN A 186 17.18 14.61 -1.78
C GLN A 186 18.15 13.62 -1.15
N TYR A 187 19.41 13.96 -1.07
CA TYR A 187 20.37 13.19 -0.28
C TYR A 187 20.25 13.55 1.20
N LEU A 188 19.74 12.63 2.01
CA LEU A 188 19.47 12.85 3.43
C LEU A 188 20.51 12.24 4.37
N GLY A 189 21.59 11.68 3.84
CA GLY A 189 22.53 10.91 4.64
C GLY A 189 21.95 9.58 5.17
N PRO A 190 22.76 8.78 5.89
CA PRO A 190 22.28 7.54 6.50
C PRO A 190 21.19 7.82 7.56
N LEU A 191 20.22 6.92 7.65
CA LEU A 191 19.21 6.94 8.73
C LEU A 191 19.92 6.73 10.07
N GLN A 192 19.75 7.67 11.00
CA GLN A 192 20.22 7.48 12.36
C GLN A 192 19.39 6.37 13.01
N ALA A 193 20.07 5.42 13.69
CA ALA A 193 19.37 4.41 14.46
C ALA A 193 18.49 5.08 15.53
N PRO A 194 17.29 4.55 15.82
CA PRO A 194 16.48 5.07 16.91
C PRO A 194 17.27 5.01 18.22
N PRO A 195 17.09 5.98 19.13
CA PRO A 195 17.73 5.94 20.43
C PRO A 195 17.37 4.63 21.14
N PRO A 196 18.32 4.00 21.84
CA PRO A 196 18.05 2.76 22.55
C PRO A 196 16.91 2.99 23.54
N THR A 197 15.88 2.16 23.47
CA THR A 197 14.82 2.13 24.47
C THR A 197 15.45 1.68 25.77
N PHE A 198 15.63 2.59 26.74
CA PHE A 198 15.99 2.23 28.08
C PHE A 198 14.87 1.35 28.66
N ARG A 199 15.06 0.05 28.67
CA ARG A 199 14.30 -0.81 29.57
C ARG A 199 14.73 -0.39 30.98
N GLY A 200 13.82 0.26 31.71
CA GLY A 200 14.05 0.60 33.10
C GLY A 200 14.46 -0.65 33.86
N VAL A 201 15.66 -0.62 34.38
CA VAL A 201 16.11 -1.57 35.41
C VAL A 201 15.34 -1.17 36.65
N THR A 202 14.33 -1.94 36.99
CA THR A 202 13.68 -1.87 38.30
C THR A 202 14.64 -2.41 39.34
N PRO A 203 14.87 -1.72 40.44
CA PRO A 203 15.69 -2.18 41.56
C PRO A 203 15.03 -3.36 42.28
#